data_f1c616387b5d47a4b9bec9a3d1ccc1d5
#
_entry.id   f1c616387b5d47a4b9bec9a3d1ccc1d5
#
_cell.length_a   1.000
_cell.length_b   1.000
_cell.length_c   1.000
_cell.angle_alpha   90.00
_cell.angle_beta   90.00
_cell.angle_gamma   90.00
#
_symmetry.space_group_name_H-M   'P 1'
#
loop_
_entity.id
_entity.type
_entity.pdbx_description
1 polymer ?
#
loop_
_entity_poly.entity_id
_entity_poly.type
_entity_poly.pdbx_seq_one_letter_code
_entity_poly.pdbx_strand_id
1 'polypeptide(L)'
;MTPAVAPWWRDPSRHRAVFALALPMVFSNITTPLLGLVDTWVIGHLGQAWFLGGVSVGATLINLIFWLLGFLRMSTTGLTAQAHGAADGRAQLDTLLRALGLAIALGLALLLLLFPLLPRLIALSGGSPEVQLYAGQYVAVRIWSAPAALCNLVIMGWLLGMQDARSPMVMLILTNLVNMALDALFVLGLGWQVRGVAAASVMADYCALAVGIWLVRRQLGQLAPTVWQDGWQRWRQLAPMVRLLGLNRDIFLRSLCLQLCFAFMTLQGARLGDVAVAANAVLLNFLMLISYGLDGFAYAVEAMVGRAIGQRDRQKLQEAIVLNLGWAVLIASGFTLVFALFGAHLIGYITDIPAVVAEANRQLPWLIAMPLLAVWCFLLDGVFIGATRAREMRNSMLLAAFGGFFPIWWLCQAWGVAALWAAMAALMVGRGLSLGVTCWRLERSGHLLDARH
;
A
#
# COMPACT_ATOMS: atom_id res chain seq x y z
N MET A 1 26.18 43.44 -2.07
CA MET A 1 24.99 42.89 -1.43
C MET A 1 24.56 41.67 -2.23
N THR A 2 24.92 40.47 -1.78
CA THR A 2 24.41 39.24 -2.34
C THR A 2 22.92 39.18 -2.03
N PRO A 3 22.03 38.96 -3.02
CA PRO A 3 20.59 38.84 -2.74
C PRO A 3 20.42 37.71 -1.73
N ALA A 4 19.72 37.99 -0.63
CA ALA A 4 19.37 37.00 0.37
C ALA A 4 18.63 35.86 -0.35
N VAL A 5 19.26 34.70 -0.45
CA VAL A 5 18.67 33.51 -1.06
C VAL A 5 17.40 33.22 -0.24
N ALA A 6 16.25 33.31 -0.88
CA ALA A 6 14.98 33.02 -0.22
C ALA A 6 15.06 31.64 0.43
N PRO A 7 14.57 31.47 1.65
CA PRO A 7 14.64 30.17 2.34
C PRO A 7 13.95 29.12 1.48
N TRP A 8 14.57 27.93 1.35
CA TRP A 8 14.16 26.85 0.45
C TRP A 8 12.69 26.42 0.62
N TRP A 9 12.08 26.61 1.80
CA TRP A 9 10.66 26.34 2.03
C TRP A 9 9.69 27.35 1.39
N ARG A 10 10.19 28.44 0.82
CA ARG A 10 9.40 29.39 0.05
C ARG A 10 9.57 29.22 -1.47
N ASP A 11 10.39 28.30 -1.91
CA ASP A 11 10.65 28.06 -3.33
C ASP A 11 9.49 27.23 -3.96
N PRO A 12 8.65 27.85 -4.85
CA PRO A 12 7.53 27.14 -5.47
C PRO A 12 7.94 25.91 -6.30
N SER A 13 9.17 25.90 -6.82
CA SER A 13 9.66 24.79 -7.64
C SER A 13 9.79 23.49 -6.83
N ARG A 14 10.18 23.59 -5.58
CA ARG A 14 10.33 22.46 -4.64
C ARG A 14 8.98 21.89 -4.21
N HIS A 15 8.00 22.77 -3.94
CA HIS A 15 6.62 22.35 -3.68
C HIS A 15 6.02 21.65 -4.90
N ARG A 16 6.25 22.20 -6.11
CA ARG A 16 5.80 21.58 -7.36
C ARG A 16 6.38 20.20 -7.55
N ALA A 17 7.64 19.97 -7.17
CA ALA A 17 8.27 18.64 -7.24
C ALA A 17 7.59 17.61 -6.33
N VAL A 18 7.18 18.00 -5.10
CA VAL A 18 6.39 17.13 -4.20
C VAL A 18 5.06 16.77 -4.85
N PHE A 19 4.30 17.77 -5.33
CA PHE A 19 2.99 17.53 -5.94
C PHE A 19 3.08 16.74 -7.25
N ALA A 20 4.15 16.90 -8.02
CA ALA A 20 4.36 16.13 -9.24
C ALA A 20 4.47 14.61 -8.99
N LEU A 21 4.93 14.22 -7.80
CA LEU A 21 5.00 12.82 -7.37
C LEU A 21 3.76 12.40 -6.57
N ALA A 22 3.27 13.25 -5.66
CA ALA A 22 2.18 12.90 -4.76
C ALA A 22 0.81 12.86 -5.45
N LEU A 23 0.44 13.89 -6.21
CA LEU A 23 -0.90 14.01 -6.79
C LEU A 23 -1.26 12.87 -7.76
N PRO A 24 -0.39 12.44 -8.69
CA PRO A 24 -0.71 11.31 -9.54
C PRO A 24 -1.06 10.05 -8.74
N MET A 25 -0.35 9.81 -7.64
CA MET A 25 -0.58 8.65 -6.79
C MET A 25 -1.85 8.78 -5.94
N VAL A 26 -2.17 9.97 -5.42
CA VAL A 26 -3.44 10.24 -4.74
C VAL A 26 -4.62 9.98 -5.68
N PHE A 27 -4.57 10.53 -6.91
CA PHE A 27 -5.64 10.34 -7.89
C PHE A 27 -5.81 8.89 -8.29
N SER A 28 -4.72 8.15 -8.48
CA SER A 28 -4.80 6.73 -8.81
C SER A 28 -5.39 5.89 -7.67
N ASN A 29 -5.06 6.19 -6.43
CA ASN A 29 -5.59 5.49 -5.27
C ASN A 29 -7.11 5.67 -5.10
N ILE A 30 -7.68 6.82 -5.52
CA ILE A 30 -9.13 7.06 -5.51
C ILE A 30 -9.87 6.12 -6.47
N THR A 31 -9.24 5.66 -7.55
CA THR A 31 -9.89 4.75 -8.50
C THR A 31 -10.10 3.33 -7.94
N THR A 32 -9.34 2.93 -6.94
CA THR A 32 -9.45 1.58 -6.33
C THR A 32 -10.79 1.35 -5.61
N PRO A 33 -11.29 2.24 -4.75
CA PRO A 33 -12.64 2.11 -4.19
C PRO A 33 -13.74 2.10 -5.24
N LEU A 34 -13.58 2.87 -6.33
CA LEU A 34 -14.54 2.90 -7.44
C LEU A 34 -14.65 1.54 -8.13
N LEU A 35 -13.52 0.86 -8.34
CA LEU A 35 -13.52 -0.50 -8.87
C LEU A 35 -14.35 -1.44 -7.99
N GLY A 36 -14.12 -1.44 -6.67
CA GLY A 36 -14.89 -2.28 -5.74
C GLY A 36 -16.40 -1.99 -5.76
N LEU A 37 -16.80 -0.74 -5.98
CA LEU A 37 -18.20 -0.37 -6.14
C LEU A 37 -18.79 -0.94 -7.44
N VAL A 38 -18.06 -0.86 -8.56
CA VAL A 38 -18.49 -1.42 -9.84
C VAL A 38 -18.61 -2.94 -9.78
N ASP A 39 -17.61 -3.63 -9.21
CA ASP A 39 -17.65 -5.08 -9.01
C ASP A 39 -18.89 -5.49 -8.21
N THR A 40 -19.13 -4.79 -7.09
CA THR A 40 -20.31 -5.03 -6.24
C THR A 40 -21.62 -4.78 -6.98
N TRP A 41 -21.69 -3.71 -7.79
CA TRP A 41 -22.86 -3.38 -8.58
C TRP A 41 -23.12 -4.45 -9.66
N VAL A 42 -22.09 -4.83 -10.40
CA VAL A 42 -22.20 -5.85 -11.46
C VAL A 42 -22.67 -7.20 -10.89
N ILE A 43 -22.09 -7.64 -9.78
CA ILE A 43 -22.43 -8.91 -9.15
C ILE A 43 -23.80 -8.84 -8.47
N GLY A 44 -24.16 -7.70 -7.90
CA GLY A 44 -25.45 -7.48 -7.25
C GLY A 44 -26.63 -7.66 -8.20
N HIS A 45 -26.42 -7.49 -9.52
CA HIS A 45 -27.44 -7.71 -10.55
C HIS A 45 -27.60 -9.20 -10.98
N LEU A 46 -26.79 -10.12 -10.44
CA LEU A 46 -26.94 -11.56 -10.70
C LEU A 46 -28.11 -12.22 -9.93
N GLY A 47 -28.81 -11.48 -9.10
CA GLY A 47 -30.06 -11.89 -8.45
C GLY A 47 -29.92 -12.85 -7.26
N GLN A 48 -28.72 -13.25 -6.88
CA GLN A 48 -28.50 -14.20 -5.79
C GLN A 48 -27.38 -13.72 -4.84
N ALA A 49 -27.67 -13.69 -3.53
CA ALA A 49 -26.75 -13.18 -2.52
C ALA A 49 -25.44 -13.98 -2.41
N TRP A 50 -25.44 -15.26 -2.71
CA TRP A 50 -24.24 -16.09 -2.63
C TRP A 50 -23.19 -15.77 -3.69
N PHE A 51 -23.54 -15.17 -4.83
CA PHE A 51 -22.57 -14.65 -5.79
C PHE A 51 -21.74 -13.53 -5.19
N LEU A 52 -22.43 -12.56 -4.57
CA LEU A 52 -21.78 -11.43 -3.90
C LEU A 52 -20.92 -11.92 -2.73
N GLY A 53 -21.45 -12.84 -1.90
CA GLY A 53 -20.70 -13.45 -0.81
C GLY A 53 -19.45 -14.19 -1.29
N GLY A 54 -19.57 -14.98 -2.35
CA GLY A 54 -18.45 -15.74 -2.93
C GLY A 54 -17.34 -14.86 -3.47
N VAL A 55 -17.68 -13.82 -4.23
CA VAL A 55 -16.68 -12.85 -4.72
C VAL A 55 -16.06 -12.07 -3.57
N SER A 56 -16.83 -11.63 -2.59
CA SER A 56 -16.32 -10.89 -1.43
C SER A 56 -15.29 -11.70 -0.64
N VAL A 57 -15.57 -12.97 -0.35
CA VAL A 57 -14.64 -13.88 0.34
C VAL A 57 -13.40 -14.15 -0.52
N GLY A 58 -13.59 -14.48 -1.80
CA GLY A 58 -12.49 -14.77 -2.71
C GLY A 58 -11.57 -13.55 -2.92
N ALA A 59 -12.15 -12.39 -3.14
CA ALA A 59 -11.41 -11.13 -3.30
C ALA A 59 -10.63 -10.77 -2.02
N THR A 60 -11.23 -10.95 -0.85
CA THR A 60 -10.55 -10.69 0.44
C THR A 60 -9.30 -11.55 0.59
N LEU A 61 -9.38 -12.85 0.26
CA LEU A 61 -8.23 -13.76 0.32
C LEU A 61 -7.11 -13.33 -0.63
N ILE A 62 -7.45 -13.04 -1.88
CA ILE A 62 -6.47 -12.62 -2.89
C ILE A 62 -5.86 -11.28 -2.54
N ASN A 63 -6.67 -10.30 -2.14
CA ASN A 63 -6.21 -8.97 -1.77
C ASN A 63 -5.26 -9.02 -0.57
N LEU A 64 -5.55 -9.85 0.43
CA LEU A 64 -4.67 -10.07 1.57
C LEU A 64 -3.29 -10.58 1.13
N ILE A 65 -3.27 -11.59 0.24
CA ILE A 65 -2.03 -12.17 -0.27
C ILE A 65 -1.23 -11.11 -1.06
N PHE A 66 -1.86 -10.40 -1.99
CA PHE A 66 -1.18 -9.41 -2.81
C PHE A 66 -0.72 -8.20 -1.99
N TRP A 67 -1.50 -7.80 -0.98
CA TRP A 67 -1.10 -6.73 -0.06
C TRP A 67 0.15 -7.10 0.76
N LEU A 68 0.23 -8.34 1.25
CA LEU A 68 1.42 -8.84 1.95
C LEU A 68 2.65 -8.87 1.04
N LEU A 69 2.48 -9.08 -0.27
CA LEU A 69 3.56 -9.06 -1.26
C LEU A 69 3.89 -7.64 -1.78
N GLY A 70 3.23 -6.62 -1.27
CA GLY A 70 3.51 -5.20 -1.57
C GLY A 70 4.93 -4.76 -1.24
N PHE A 71 5.69 -5.54 -0.47
CA PHE A 71 7.12 -5.32 -0.24
C PHE A 71 7.94 -5.26 -1.54
N LEU A 72 7.50 -5.96 -2.60
CA LEU A 72 8.15 -5.92 -3.91
C LEU A 72 8.18 -4.50 -4.49
N ARG A 73 7.07 -3.77 -4.38
CA ARG A 73 7.03 -2.36 -4.79
C ARG A 73 7.96 -1.51 -3.93
N MET A 74 7.81 -1.61 -2.60
CA MET A 74 8.51 -0.77 -1.64
C MET A 74 10.04 -0.91 -1.76
N SER A 75 10.55 -2.14 -1.76
CA SER A 75 11.99 -2.40 -1.90
C SER A 75 12.54 -1.92 -3.24
N THR A 76 11.80 -2.14 -4.32
CA THR A 76 12.19 -1.71 -5.66
C THR A 76 12.21 -0.18 -5.75
N THR A 77 11.23 0.54 -5.17
CA THR A 77 11.22 2.01 -5.13
C THR A 77 12.47 2.55 -4.46
N GLY A 78 12.78 2.09 -3.25
CA GLY A 78 13.92 2.60 -2.48
C GLY A 78 15.26 2.36 -3.18
N LEU A 79 15.51 1.12 -3.65
CA LEU A 79 16.75 0.77 -4.34
C LEU A 79 16.90 1.53 -5.66
N THR A 80 15.84 1.64 -6.46
CA THR A 80 15.87 2.36 -7.73
C THR A 80 16.05 3.86 -7.52
N ALA A 81 15.40 4.46 -6.51
CA ALA A 81 15.54 5.89 -6.23
C ALA A 81 16.97 6.24 -5.82
N GLN A 82 17.64 5.39 -5.03
CA GLN A 82 19.06 5.56 -4.69
C GLN A 82 19.96 5.43 -5.91
N ALA A 83 19.75 4.40 -6.74
CA ALA A 83 20.49 4.22 -7.98
C ALA A 83 20.29 5.38 -8.96
N HIS A 84 19.06 5.91 -9.04
CA HIS A 84 18.72 7.08 -9.86
C HIS A 84 19.43 8.34 -9.34
N GLY A 85 19.42 8.55 -8.01
CA GLY A 85 20.14 9.66 -7.38
C GLY A 85 21.64 9.62 -7.62
N ALA A 86 22.24 8.43 -7.60
CA ALA A 86 23.64 8.19 -7.89
C ALA A 86 23.99 8.25 -9.39
N ALA A 87 23.02 8.47 -10.28
CA ALA A 87 23.15 8.39 -11.75
C ALA A 87 23.72 7.03 -12.23
N ASP A 88 23.49 5.95 -11.46
CA ASP A 88 23.96 4.60 -11.79
C ASP A 88 22.88 3.83 -12.57
N GLY A 89 22.92 3.96 -13.89
CA GLY A 89 22.00 3.26 -14.80
C GLY A 89 22.13 1.73 -14.72
N ARG A 90 23.32 1.22 -14.36
CA ARG A 90 23.54 -0.23 -14.20
C ARG A 90 22.80 -0.76 -12.98
N ALA A 91 22.91 -0.08 -11.84
CA ALA A 91 22.17 -0.45 -10.63
C ALA A 91 20.65 -0.32 -10.81
N GLN A 92 20.18 0.67 -11.60
CA GLN A 92 18.76 0.81 -11.95
C GLN A 92 18.24 -0.42 -12.70
N LEU A 93 18.96 -0.87 -13.73
CA LEU A 93 18.61 -2.05 -14.52
C LEU A 93 18.72 -3.34 -13.70
N ASP A 94 19.78 -3.51 -12.91
CA ASP A 94 20.01 -4.68 -12.08
C ASP A 94 18.89 -4.84 -11.02
N THR A 95 18.47 -3.73 -10.40
CA THR A 95 17.34 -3.72 -9.45
C THR A 95 16.05 -4.19 -10.12
N LEU A 96 15.74 -3.67 -11.31
CA LEU A 96 14.54 -4.07 -12.06
C LEU A 96 14.55 -5.57 -12.39
N LEU A 97 15.64 -6.06 -12.99
CA LEU A 97 15.71 -7.45 -13.44
C LEU A 97 15.65 -8.44 -12.28
N ARG A 98 16.33 -8.16 -11.16
CA ARG A 98 16.31 -9.01 -9.96
C ARG A 98 14.93 -9.01 -9.31
N ALA A 99 14.30 -7.84 -9.18
CA ALA A 99 12.98 -7.71 -8.60
C ALA A 99 11.91 -8.39 -9.48
N LEU A 100 11.99 -8.27 -10.83
CA LEU A 100 11.10 -8.98 -11.75
C LEU A 100 11.31 -10.49 -11.66
N GLY A 101 12.56 -10.96 -11.62
CA GLY A 101 12.86 -12.38 -11.44
C GLY A 101 12.25 -12.95 -10.14
N LEU A 102 12.37 -12.19 -9.05
CA LEU A 102 11.74 -12.56 -7.77
C LEU A 102 10.20 -12.52 -7.85
N ALA A 103 9.62 -11.52 -8.50
CA ALA A 103 8.17 -11.41 -8.68
C ALA A 103 7.61 -12.59 -9.48
N ILE A 104 8.27 -12.97 -10.58
CA ILE A 104 7.88 -14.14 -11.39
C ILE A 104 8.01 -15.43 -10.55
N ALA A 105 9.12 -15.62 -9.85
CA ALA A 105 9.33 -16.79 -9.01
C ALA A 105 8.27 -16.92 -7.90
N LEU A 106 7.94 -15.82 -7.22
CA LEU A 106 6.89 -15.78 -6.20
C LEU A 106 5.50 -15.98 -6.82
N GLY A 107 5.22 -15.37 -7.98
CA GLY A 107 3.95 -15.55 -8.69
C GLY A 107 3.72 -16.99 -9.10
N LEU A 108 4.75 -17.67 -9.63
CA LEU A 108 4.70 -19.09 -9.97
C LEU A 108 4.58 -19.98 -8.71
N ALA A 109 5.32 -19.64 -7.65
CA ALA A 109 5.20 -20.34 -6.36
C ALA A 109 3.79 -20.23 -5.79
N LEU A 110 3.14 -19.06 -5.86
CA LEU A 110 1.75 -18.90 -5.45
C LEU A 110 0.81 -19.78 -6.26
N LEU A 111 0.97 -19.87 -7.58
CA LEU A 111 0.16 -20.74 -8.43
C LEU A 111 0.32 -22.20 -7.98
N LEU A 112 1.54 -22.66 -7.74
CA LEU A 112 1.83 -24.06 -7.39
C LEU A 112 1.36 -24.40 -5.96
N LEU A 113 1.51 -23.48 -5.01
CA LEU A 113 1.23 -23.74 -3.59
C LEU A 113 -0.22 -23.43 -3.22
N LEU A 114 -0.79 -22.36 -3.76
CA LEU A 114 -2.12 -21.92 -3.37
C LEU A 114 -3.21 -22.82 -4.00
N PHE A 115 -3.00 -23.28 -5.23
CA PHE A 115 -3.99 -24.09 -5.92
C PHE A 115 -4.38 -25.36 -5.14
N PRO A 116 -3.45 -26.19 -4.63
CA PRO A 116 -3.78 -27.35 -3.82
C PRO A 116 -4.30 -27.00 -2.41
N LEU A 117 -3.96 -25.82 -1.88
CA LEU A 117 -4.42 -25.37 -0.55
C LEU A 117 -5.78 -24.69 -0.59
N LEU A 118 -6.26 -24.30 -1.78
CA LEU A 118 -7.47 -23.52 -1.97
C LEU A 118 -8.71 -24.12 -1.27
N PRO A 119 -9.02 -25.43 -1.38
CA PRO A 119 -10.20 -25.99 -0.70
C PRO A 119 -10.15 -25.80 0.83
N ARG A 120 -8.96 -25.93 1.43
CA ARG A 120 -8.78 -25.77 2.88
C ARG A 120 -8.94 -24.31 3.31
N LEU A 121 -8.37 -23.38 2.54
CA LEU A 121 -8.46 -21.94 2.85
C LEU A 121 -9.91 -21.44 2.76
N ILE A 122 -10.67 -21.92 1.76
CA ILE A 122 -12.06 -21.57 1.60
C ILE A 122 -12.91 -22.19 2.70
N ALA A 123 -12.67 -23.45 3.09
CA ALA A 123 -13.37 -24.06 4.20
C ALA A 123 -13.17 -23.31 5.54
N LEU A 124 -11.97 -22.73 5.74
CA LEU A 124 -11.66 -21.90 6.91
C LEU A 124 -12.33 -20.52 6.88
N SER A 125 -12.73 -20.04 5.70
CA SER A 125 -13.37 -18.71 5.58
C SER A 125 -14.79 -18.67 6.15
N GLY A 126 -15.43 -19.83 6.38
CA GLY A 126 -16.82 -19.93 6.81
C GLY A 126 -17.79 -19.63 5.67
N GLY A 127 -19.08 -19.47 6.00
CA GLY A 127 -20.13 -19.19 5.03
C GLY A 127 -20.86 -20.45 4.56
N SER A 128 -21.93 -20.25 3.77
CA SER A 128 -22.70 -21.34 3.18
C SER A 128 -21.91 -22.13 2.15
N PRO A 129 -22.29 -23.38 1.85
CA PRO A 129 -21.63 -24.20 0.81
C PRO A 129 -21.60 -23.49 -0.55
N GLU A 130 -22.63 -22.73 -0.89
CA GLU A 130 -22.71 -21.94 -2.12
C GLU A 130 -21.67 -20.82 -2.14
N VAL A 131 -21.54 -20.06 -1.04
CA VAL A 131 -20.52 -19.00 -0.89
C VAL A 131 -19.12 -19.59 -1.04
N GLN A 132 -18.85 -20.75 -0.41
CA GLN A 132 -17.57 -21.43 -0.52
C GLN A 132 -17.29 -21.90 -1.96
N LEU A 133 -18.30 -22.44 -2.65
CA LEU A 133 -18.18 -22.85 -4.05
C LEU A 133 -17.78 -21.68 -4.95
N TYR A 134 -18.49 -20.56 -4.86
CA TYR A 134 -18.23 -19.40 -5.70
C TYR A 134 -16.94 -18.66 -5.31
N ALA A 135 -16.59 -18.61 -4.03
CA ALA A 135 -15.28 -18.14 -3.59
C ALA A 135 -14.14 -18.98 -4.20
N GLY A 136 -14.31 -20.31 -4.22
CA GLY A 136 -13.38 -21.24 -4.87
C GLY A 136 -13.23 -20.97 -6.36
N GLN A 137 -14.34 -20.77 -7.07
CA GLN A 137 -14.32 -20.45 -8.50
C GLN A 137 -13.62 -19.11 -8.77
N TYR A 138 -13.88 -18.08 -7.94
CA TYR A 138 -13.22 -16.79 -8.04
C TYR A 138 -11.71 -16.90 -7.87
N VAL A 139 -11.25 -17.51 -6.77
CA VAL A 139 -9.82 -17.63 -6.47
C VAL A 139 -9.11 -18.51 -7.49
N ALA A 140 -9.72 -19.61 -7.94
CA ALA A 140 -9.14 -20.51 -8.94
C ALA A 140 -8.83 -19.79 -10.27
N VAL A 141 -9.66 -18.82 -10.66
CA VAL A 141 -9.41 -18.01 -11.86
C VAL A 141 -8.47 -16.84 -11.51
N ARG A 142 -8.74 -16.11 -10.44
CA ARG A 142 -8.02 -14.87 -10.08
C ARG A 142 -6.54 -15.10 -9.79
N ILE A 143 -6.16 -16.27 -9.26
CA ILE A 143 -4.78 -16.58 -8.93
C ILE A 143 -3.84 -16.58 -10.14
N TRP A 144 -4.37 -16.83 -11.35
CA TRP A 144 -3.58 -16.77 -12.59
C TRP A 144 -3.00 -15.40 -12.89
N SER A 145 -3.53 -14.35 -12.28
CA SER A 145 -2.93 -13.01 -12.36
C SER A 145 -1.70 -12.83 -11.50
N ALA A 146 -1.39 -13.74 -10.54
CA ALA A 146 -0.32 -13.54 -9.59
C ALA A 146 1.03 -13.15 -10.23
N PRO A 147 1.53 -13.80 -11.28
CA PRO A 147 2.76 -13.37 -11.93
C PRO A 147 2.67 -11.94 -12.48
N ALA A 148 1.56 -11.59 -13.14
CA ALA A 148 1.36 -10.26 -13.70
C ALA A 148 1.21 -9.19 -12.61
N ALA A 149 0.39 -9.44 -11.59
CA ALA A 149 0.17 -8.52 -10.50
C ALA A 149 1.46 -8.22 -9.73
N LEU A 150 2.29 -9.23 -9.45
CA LEU A 150 3.56 -9.04 -8.76
C LEU A 150 4.59 -8.32 -9.64
N CYS A 151 4.64 -8.59 -10.94
CA CYS A 151 5.45 -7.82 -11.87
C CYS A 151 5.00 -6.36 -11.97
N ASN A 152 3.69 -6.10 -11.95
CA ASN A 152 3.15 -4.75 -11.92
C ASN A 152 3.60 -3.98 -10.67
N LEU A 153 3.62 -4.62 -9.48
CA LEU A 153 4.15 -4.01 -8.26
C LEU A 153 5.62 -3.59 -8.44
N VAL A 154 6.45 -4.45 -9.01
CA VAL A 154 7.87 -4.16 -9.28
C VAL A 154 8.01 -3.00 -10.26
N ILE A 155 7.28 -3.03 -11.39
CA ILE A 155 7.34 -2.00 -12.42
C ILE A 155 6.90 -0.65 -11.86
N MET A 156 5.80 -0.62 -11.11
CA MET A 156 5.32 0.60 -10.44
C MET A 156 6.37 1.16 -9.47
N GLY A 157 6.98 0.29 -8.65
CA GLY A 157 8.03 0.68 -7.74
C GLY A 157 9.27 1.22 -8.45
N TRP A 158 9.67 0.58 -9.54
CA TRP A 158 10.81 1.02 -10.33
C TRP A 158 10.57 2.38 -11.00
N LEU A 159 9.42 2.57 -11.65
CA LEU A 159 9.05 3.84 -12.28
C LEU A 159 8.97 4.98 -11.25
N LEU A 160 8.39 4.71 -10.08
CA LEU A 160 8.33 5.69 -8.99
C LEU A 160 9.76 6.04 -8.49
N GLY A 161 10.64 5.05 -8.34
CA GLY A 161 12.05 5.25 -8.00
C GLY A 161 12.81 6.08 -9.05
N MET A 162 12.43 5.95 -10.32
CA MET A 162 12.92 6.80 -11.43
C MET A 162 12.34 8.22 -11.41
N GLN A 163 11.61 8.62 -10.37
CA GLN A 163 10.92 9.91 -10.21
C GLN A 163 9.76 10.12 -11.19
N ASP A 164 9.21 9.04 -11.71
CA ASP A 164 8.04 9.07 -12.61
C ASP A 164 6.82 8.49 -11.89
N ALA A 165 5.99 9.37 -11.33
CA ALA A 165 4.72 8.98 -10.71
C ALA A 165 3.54 8.95 -11.70
N ARG A 166 3.70 9.54 -12.90
CA ARG A 166 2.64 9.57 -13.91
C ARG A 166 2.44 8.19 -14.55
N SER A 167 3.53 7.49 -14.83
CA SER A 167 3.47 6.15 -15.42
C SER A 167 2.78 5.14 -14.50
N PRO A 168 3.10 5.00 -13.21
CA PRO A 168 2.31 4.20 -12.27
C PRO A 168 0.85 4.61 -12.18
N MET A 169 0.53 5.91 -12.19
CA MET A 169 -0.85 6.40 -12.21
C MET A 169 -1.59 5.90 -13.45
N VAL A 170 -0.99 6.04 -14.63
CA VAL A 170 -1.60 5.55 -15.90
C VAL A 170 -1.84 4.05 -15.85
N MET A 171 -0.85 3.27 -15.37
CA MET A 171 -1.00 1.83 -15.20
C MET A 171 -2.19 1.49 -14.30
N LEU A 172 -2.31 2.10 -13.12
CA LEU A 172 -3.35 1.79 -12.16
C LEU A 172 -4.74 2.20 -12.66
N ILE A 173 -4.87 3.40 -13.22
CA ILE A 173 -6.14 3.88 -13.82
C ILE A 173 -6.55 2.98 -14.97
N LEU A 174 -5.62 2.62 -15.86
CA LEU A 174 -5.90 1.72 -16.99
C LEU A 174 -6.36 0.34 -16.51
N THR A 175 -5.67 -0.23 -15.52
CA THR A 175 -6.06 -1.51 -14.92
C THR A 175 -7.49 -1.47 -14.42
N ASN A 176 -7.85 -0.43 -13.65
CA ASN A 176 -9.19 -0.29 -13.10
C ASN A 176 -10.25 -0.08 -14.20
N LEU A 177 -9.97 0.75 -15.20
CA LEU A 177 -10.90 0.99 -16.33
C LEU A 177 -11.11 -0.27 -17.17
N VAL A 178 -10.04 -0.99 -17.50
CA VAL A 178 -10.12 -2.25 -18.25
C VAL A 178 -10.88 -3.29 -17.45
N ASN A 179 -10.62 -3.40 -16.15
CA ASN A 179 -11.34 -4.30 -15.27
C ASN A 179 -12.84 -4.01 -15.28
N MET A 180 -13.26 -2.76 -15.00
CA MET A 180 -14.66 -2.35 -14.99
C MET A 180 -15.36 -2.62 -16.33
N ALA A 181 -14.69 -2.35 -17.46
CA ALA A 181 -15.25 -2.61 -18.80
C ALA A 181 -15.42 -4.12 -19.07
N LEU A 182 -14.43 -4.93 -18.67
CA LEU A 182 -14.47 -6.37 -18.84
C LEU A 182 -15.45 -7.04 -17.87
N ASP A 183 -15.63 -6.52 -16.65
CA ASP A 183 -16.66 -6.99 -15.72
C ASP A 183 -18.05 -6.85 -16.34
N ALA A 184 -18.38 -5.68 -16.88
CA ALA A 184 -19.63 -5.46 -17.56
C ALA A 184 -19.81 -6.42 -18.76
N LEU A 185 -18.76 -6.61 -19.57
CA LEU A 185 -18.79 -7.49 -20.72
C LEU A 185 -18.96 -8.97 -20.33
N PHE A 186 -18.15 -9.48 -19.40
CA PHE A 186 -18.11 -10.90 -19.07
C PHE A 186 -19.27 -11.33 -18.19
N VAL A 187 -19.71 -10.47 -17.28
CA VAL A 187 -20.81 -10.79 -16.37
C VAL A 187 -22.17 -10.50 -16.99
N LEU A 188 -22.38 -9.26 -17.47
CA LEU A 188 -23.67 -8.84 -18.00
C LEU A 188 -23.86 -9.26 -19.48
N GLY A 189 -22.79 -9.22 -20.28
CA GLY A 189 -22.85 -9.57 -21.70
C GLY A 189 -22.77 -11.07 -21.96
N LEU A 190 -21.79 -11.77 -21.36
CA LEU A 190 -21.53 -13.19 -21.60
C LEU A 190 -22.12 -14.13 -20.54
N GLY A 191 -22.60 -13.62 -19.40
CA GLY A 191 -23.21 -14.41 -18.34
C GLY A 191 -22.22 -15.32 -17.58
N TRP A 192 -20.93 -14.97 -17.54
CA TRP A 192 -19.88 -15.79 -16.87
C TRP A 192 -19.93 -15.71 -15.36
N GLN A 193 -20.83 -14.94 -14.77
CA GLN A 193 -21.03 -14.82 -13.34
C GLN A 193 -19.72 -14.48 -12.59
N VAL A 194 -19.46 -15.17 -11.46
CA VAL A 194 -18.30 -14.97 -10.60
C VAL A 194 -16.96 -15.21 -11.33
N ARG A 195 -16.92 -16.18 -12.26
CA ARG A 195 -15.72 -16.41 -13.08
C ARG A 195 -15.44 -15.25 -14.02
N GLY A 196 -16.49 -14.53 -14.47
CA GLY A 196 -16.36 -13.36 -15.32
C GLY A 196 -15.60 -12.23 -14.61
N VAL A 197 -15.96 -11.92 -13.37
CA VAL A 197 -15.28 -10.90 -12.55
C VAL A 197 -13.79 -11.27 -12.32
N ALA A 198 -13.53 -12.52 -11.95
CA ALA A 198 -12.16 -12.97 -11.77
C ALA A 198 -11.35 -12.90 -13.08
N ALA A 199 -11.93 -13.29 -14.21
CA ALA A 199 -11.27 -13.23 -15.52
C ALA A 199 -11.01 -11.80 -15.98
N ALA A 200 -11.94 -10.88 -15.74
CA ALA A 200 -11.77 -9.45 -16.02
C ALA A 200 -10.56 -8.88 -15.27
N SER A 201 -10.45 -9.20 -13.98
CA SER A 201 -9.31 -8.77 -13.17
C SER A 201 -7.98 -9.39 -13.66
N VAL A 202 -7.97 -10.67 -14.06
CA VAL A 202 -6.76 -11.31 -14.63
C VAL A 202 -6.34 -10.59 -15.92
N MET A 203 -7.28 -10.35 -16.84
CA MET A 203 -6.98 -9.67 -18.10
C MET A 203 -6.51 -8.23 -17.88
N ALA A 204 -7.12 -7.52 -16.94
CA ALA A 204 -6.70 -6.17 -16.57
C ALA A 204 -5.25 -6.14 -16.05
N ASP A 205 -4.85 -7.08 -15.20
CA ASP A 205 -3.47 -7.18 -14.69
C ASP A 205 -2.46 -7.46 -15.80
N TYR A 206 -2.78 -8.34 -16.77
CA TYR A 206 -1.90 -8.59 -17.93
C TYR A 206 -1.86 -7.42 -18.91
N CYS A 207 -2.96 -6.69 -19.11
CA CYS A 207 -2.97 -5.44 -19.88
C CYS A 207 -2.07 -4.38 -19.21
N ALA A 208 -2.18 -4.23 -17.90
CA ALA A 208 -1.30 -3.34 -17.14
C ALA A 208 0.17 -3.74 -17.28
N LEU A 209 0.47 -5.05 -17.23
CA LEU A 209 1.82 -5.56 -17.40
C LEU A 209 2.37 -5.21 -18.79
N ALA A 210 1.59 -5.37 -19.85
CA ALA A 210 1.99 -5.02 -21.20
C ALA A 210 2.32 -3.53 -21.33
N VAL A 211 1.47 -2.65 -20.79
CA VAL A 211 1.71 -1.20 -20.75
C VAL A 211 2.91 -0.87 -19.86
N GLY A 212 3.04 -1.52 -18.70
CA GLY A 212 4.17 -1.35 -17.81
C GLY A 212 5.51 -1.69 -18.49
N ILE A 213 5.58 -2.81 -19.21
CA ILE A 213 6.75 -3.21 -19.99
C ILE A 213 7.07 -2.16 -21.08
N TRP A 214 6.06 -1.63 -21.75
CA TRP A 214 6.26 -0.57 -22.75
C TRP A 214 6.83 0.70 -22.12
N LEU A 215 6.29 1.14 -20.96
CA LEU A 215 6.78 2.30 -20.22
C LEU A 215 8.23 2.11 -19.75
N VAL A 216 8.53 0.94 -19.21
CA VAL A 216 9.90 0.57 -18.80
C VAL A 216 10.85 0.61 -19.98
N ARG A 217 10.49 0.01 -21.12
CA ARG A 217 11.32 0.04 -22.34
C ARG A 217 11.59 1.46 -22.81
N ARG A 218 10.60 2.34 -22.73
CA ARG A 218 10.77 3.76 -23.08
C ARG A 218 11.77 4.45 -22.16
N GLN A 219 11.73 4.19 -20.84
CA GLN A 219 12.67 4.74 -19.86
C GLN A 219 14.09 4.14 -20.05
N LEU A 220 14.18 2.83 -20.26
CA LEU A 220 15.46 2.15 -20.49
C LEU A 220 16.14 2.58 -21.80
N GLY A 221 15.37 2.97 -22.82
CA GLY A 221 15.89 3.52 -24.07
C GLY A 221 16.64 4.85 -23.89
N GLN A 222 16.49 5.52 -22.75
CA GLN A 222 17.24 6.73 -22.41
C GLN A 222 18.58 6.42 -21.71
N LEU A 223 18.82 5.17 -21.32
CA LEU A 223 20.06 4.74 -20.69
C LEU A 223 21.13 4.47 -21.76
N ALA A 224 22.40 4.71 -21.39
CA ALA A 224 23.53 4.46 -22.30
C ALA A 224 23.57 2.97 -22.71
N PRO A 225 23.92 2.65 -23.99
CA PRO A 225 24.00 1.26 -24.47
C PRO A 225 24.95 0.37 -23.64
N THR A 226 25.95 0.96 -23.02
CA THR A 226 26.93 0.28 -22.16
C THR A 226 26.29 -0.33 -20.89
N VAL A 227 25.08 0.12 -20.48
CA VAL A 227 24.34 -0.42 -19.34
C VAL A 227 23.94 -1.88 -19.58
N TRP A 228 23.70 -2.25 -20.85
CA TRP A 228 23.27 -3.60 -21.23
C TRP A 228 24.43 -4.60 -21.33
N GLN A 229 25.68 -4.10 -21.43
CA GLN A 229 26.85 -4.95 -21.45
C GLN A 229 27.03 -5.58 -20.05
N ASP A 230 27.40 -6.85 -20.00
CA ASP A 230 27.67 -7.63 -18.79
C ASP A 230 26.45 -7.93 -17.90
N GLY A 231 25.22 -7.61 -18.32
CA GLY A 231 24.01 -7.84 -17.53
C GLY A 231 23.85 -9.28 -17.03
N TRP A 232 24.19 -10.26 -17.87
CA TRP A 232 24.09 -11.68 -17.51
C TRP A 232 25.12 -12.11 -16.46
N GLN A 233 26.36 -11.59 -16.51
CA GLN A 233 27.39 -11.91 -15.53
C GLN A 233 27.08 -11.30 -14.16
N ARG A 234 26.51 -10.09 -14.14
CA ARG A 234 26.08 -9.41 -12.91
C ARG A 234 24.87 -10.06 -12.27
N TRP A 235 23.97 -10.63 -13.07
CA TRP A 235 22.79 -11.32 -12.54
C TRP A 235 23.17 -12.54 -11.68
N ARG A 236 24.31 -13.17 -11.93
CA ARG A 236 24.88 -14.27 -11.14
C ARG A 236 25.47 -13.85 -9.80
N GLN A 237 25.67 -12.55 -9.56
CA GLN A 237 26.19 -12.07 -8.28
C GLN A 237 25.13 -12.27 -7.18
N LEU A 238 25.49 -13.01 -6.14
CA LEU A 238 24.58 -13.36 -5.04
C LEU A 238 24.34 -12.23 -4.05
N ALA A 239 25.35 -11.38 -3.79
CA ALA A 239 25.28 -10.34 -2.76
C ALA A 239 24.11 -9.35 -2.94
N PRO A 240 23.85 -8.78 -4.14
CA PRO A 240 22.69 -7.92 -4.34
C PRO A 240 21.36 -8.65 -4.20
N MET A 241 21.29 -9.94 -4.52
CA MET A 241 20.08 -10.75 -4.34
C MET A 241 19.83 -11.00 -2.86
N VAL A 242 20.85 -11.35 -2.08
CA VAL A 242 20.73 -11.53 -0.62
C VAL A 242 20.28 -10.24 0.06
N ARG A 243 20.79 -9.08 -0.38
CA ARG A 243 20.35 -7.77 0.11
C ARG A 243 18.88 -7.52 -0.20
N LEU A 244 18.45 -7.78 -1.43
CA LEU A 244 17.05 -7.63 -1.85
C LEU A 244 16.12 -8.53 -1.02
N LEU A 245 16.49 -9.79 -0.84
CA LEU A 245 15.72 -10.75 -0.03
C LEU A 245 15.64 -10.34 1.45
N GLY A 246 16.75 -9.84 2.02
CA GLY A 246 16.78 -9.35 3.38
C GLY A 246 15.86 -8.14 3.58
N LEU A 247 15.90 -7.19 2.66
CA LEU A 247 15.03 -6.01 2.67
C LEU A 247 13.55 -6.42 2.55
N ASN A 248 13.24 -7.29 1.60
CA ASN A 248 11.89 -7.80 1.38
C ASN A 248 11.34 -8.57 2.59
N ARG A 249 12.17 -9.41 3.23
CA ARG A 249 11.78 -10.12 4.45
C ARG A 249 11.38 -9.17 5.57
N ASP A 250 12.16 -8.12 5.79
CA ASP A 250 11.91 -7.17 6.88
C ASP A 250 10.64 -6.34 6.62
N ILE A 251 10.38 -5.93 5.37
CA ILE A 251 9.13 -5.26 4.98
C ILE A 251 7.94 -6.23 5.10
N PHE A 252 8.10 -7.48 4.68
CA PHE A 252 7.06 -8.51 4.81
C PHE A 252 6.66 -8.71 6.28
N LEU A 253 7.64 -8.90 7.17
CA LEU A 253 7.37 -9.10 8.61
C LEU A 253 6.68 -7.89 9.23
N ARG A 254 7.06 -6.67 8.84
CA ARG A 254 6.37 -5.45 9.24
C ARG A 254 4.90 -5.46 8.78
N SER A 255 4.67 -5.76 7.50
CA SER A 255 3.34 -5.77 6.91
C SER A 255 2.46 -6.86 7.50
N LEU A 256 3.02 -8.04 7.75
CA LEU A 256 2.32 -9.12 8.44
C LEU A 256 1.90 -8.73 9.86
N CYS A 257 2.79 -8.09 10.62
CA CYS A 257 2.47 -7.61 11.97
C CYS A 257 1.33 -6.59 11.95
N LEU A 258 1.34 -5.63 11.01
CA LEU A 258 0.27 -4.66 10.83
C LEU A 258 -1.06 -5.34 10.52
N GLN A 259 -1.06 -6.31 9.59
CA GLN A 259 -2.26 -7.04 9.21
C GLN A 259 -2.83 -7.87 10.36
N LEU A 260 -1.96 -8.46 11.18
CA LEU A 260 -2.40 -9.16 12.39
C LEU A 260 -3.07 -8.22 13.40
N CYS A 261 -2.62 -6.97 13.54
CA CYS A 261 -3.30 -5.97 14.37
C CYS A 261 -4.70 -5.63 13.83
N PHE A 262 -4.85 -5.45 12.51
CA PHE A 262 -6.17 -5.23 11.90
C PHE A 262 -7.10 -6.44 12.04
N ALA A 263 -6.57 -7.64 11.79
CA ALA A 263 -7.33 -8.89 11.99
C ALA A 263 -7.77 -9.06 13.44
N PHE A 264 -6.89 -8.76 14.39
CA PHE A 264 -7.21 -8.77 15.83
C PHE A 264 -8.32 -7.79 16.16
N MET A 265 -8.28 -6.56 15.63
CA MET A 265 -9.33 -5.56 15.80
C MET A 265 -10.70 -6.07 15.33
N THR A 266 -10.73 -6.69 14.16
CA THR A 266 -11.97 -7.27 13.58
C THR A 266 -12.48 -8.44 14.42
N LEU A 267 -11.60 -9.37 14.83
CA LEU A 267 -11.98 -10.53 15.65
C LEU A 267 -12.49 -10.13 17.04
N GLN A 268 -11.84 -9.16 17.69
CA GLN A 268 -12.31 -8.66 18.98
C GLN A 268 -13.60 -7.85 18.84
N GLY A 269 -13.75 -7.06 17.77
CA GLY A 269 -15.01 -6.39 17.44
C GLY A 269 -16.17 -7.38 17.31
N ALA A 270 -15.95 -8.51 16.63
CA ALA A 270 -16.95 -9.57 16.50
C ALA A 270 -17.33 -10.22 17.86
N ARG A 271 -16.38 -10.36 18.78
CA ARG A 271 -16.65 -10.84 20.14
C ARG A 271 -17.47 -9.87 20.99
N LEU A 272 -17.42 -8.57 20.68
CA LEU A 272 -18.22 -7.55 21.35
C LEU A 272 -19.66 -7.46 20.82
N GLY A 273 -19.97 -8.19 19.75
CA GLY A 273 -21.29 -8.30 19.16
C GLY A 273 -21.41 -7.71 17.77
N ASP A 274 -22.53 -8.01 17.11
CA ASP A 274 -22.76 -7.65 15.69
C ASP A 274 -22.75 -6.14 15.44
N VAL A 275 -23.31 -5.36 16.35
CA VAL A 275 -23.31 -3.89 16.27
C VAL A 275 -21.89 -3.34 16.36
N ALA A 276 -21.07 -3.89 17.28
CA ALA A 276 -19.69 -3.45 17.46
C ALA A 276 -18.82 -3.74 16.24
N VAL A 277 -18.91 -4.94 15.66
CA VAL A 277 -18.12 -5.29 14.48
C VAL A 277 -18.57 -4.50 13.25
N ALA A 278 -19.87 -4.24 13.09
CA ALA A 278 -20.41 -3.44 12.00
C ALA A 278 -19.96 -1.96 12.10
N ALA A 279 -20.05 -1.37 13.29
CA ALA A 279 -19.59 -0.01 13.54
C ALA A 279 -18.06 0.11 13.28
N ASN A 280 -17.30 -0.89 13.74
CA ASN A 280 -15.86 -0.95 13.52
C ASN A 280 -15.50 -1.03 12.02
N ALA A 281 -16.26 -1.83 11.25
CA ALA A 281 -16.08 -1.93 9.80
C ALA A 281 -16.33 -0.58 9.09
N VAL A 282 -17.37 0.16 9.48
CA VAL A 282 -17.65 1.51 8.95
C VAL A 282 -16.48 2.45 9.21
N LEU A 283 -15.97 2.48 10.44
CA LEU A 283 -14.87 3.36 10.82
C LEU A 283 -13.54 2.96 10.15
N LEU A 284 -13.28 1.66 9.97
CA LEU A 284 -12.11 1.16 9.25
C LEU A 284 -12.11 1.57 7.77
N ASN A 285 -13.29 1.66 7.13
CA ASN A 285 -13.39 2.19 5.76
C ASN A 285 -12.92 3.66 5.69
N PHE A 286 -13.27 4.48 6.70
CA PHE A 286 -12.75 5.85 6.76
C PHE A 286 -11.24 5.89 7.03
N LEU A 287 -10.72 4.98 7.86
CA LEU A 287 -9.28 4.86 8.07
C LEU A 287 -8.53 4.50 6.77
N MET A 288 -9.11 3.62 5.94
CA MET A 288 -8.56 3.32 4.61
C MET A 288 -8.57 4.54 3.68
N LEU A 289 -9.63 5.35 3.73
CA LEU A 289 -9.69 6.60 2.96
C LEU A 289 -8.59 7.58 3.37
N ILE A 290 -8.32 7.73 4.67
CA ILE A 290 -7.19 8.52 5.19
C ILE A 290 -5.87 7.98 4.63
N SER A 291 -5.67 6.65 4.68
CA SER A 291 -4.48 6.01 4.13
C SER A 291 -4.28 6.34 2.65
N TYR A 292 -5.31 6.18 1.82
CA TYR A 292 -5.22 6.49 0.38
C TYR A 292 -4.82 7.95 0.11
N GLY A 293 -5.30 8.89 0.91
CA GLY A 293 -4.92 10.30 0.80
C GLY A 293 -3.48 10.56 1.21
N LEU A 294 -3.01 9.94 2.29
CA LEU A 294 -1.66 10.14 2.82
C LEU A 294 -0.60 9.33 2.05
N ASP A 295 -0.95 8.18 1.48
CA ASP A 295 -0.03 7.31 0.74
C ASP A 295 0.59 7.99 -0.48
N GLY A 296 -0.11 8.92 -1.12
CA GLY A 296 0.46 9.70 -2.22
C GLY A 296 1.70 10.49 -1.79
N PHE A 297 1.67 11.11 -0.60
CA PHE A 297 2.82 11.81 -0.04
C PHE A 297 3.87 10.86 0.49
N ALA A 298 3.49 9.70 1.01
CA ALA A 298 4.41 8.64 1.39
C ALA A 298 5.20 8.15 0.16
N TYR A 299 4.57 7.95 -0.99
CA TYR A 299 5.26 7.57 -2.24
C TYR A 299 6.18 8.68 -2.75
N ALA A 300 5.77 9.94 -2.63
CA ALA A 300 6.63 11.06 -3.00
C ALA A 300 7.88 11.12 -2.13
N VAL A 301 7.74 10.97 -0.81
CA VAL A 301 8.90 10.98 0.10
C VAL A 301 9.81 9.77 -0.10
N GLU A 302 9.26 8.56 -0.40
CA GLU A 302 10.06 7.37 -0.76
C GLU A 302 11.03 7.69 -1.91
N ALA A 303 10.50 8.25 -2.99
CA ALA A 303 11.27 8.55 -4.19
C ALA A 303 12.28 9.69 -3.97
N MET A 304 11.85 10.78 -3.31
CA MET A 304 12.71 11.95 -3.08
C MET A 304 13.83 11.66 -2.08
N VAL A 305 13.55 10.96 -0.99
CA VAL A 305 14.55 10.55 0.01
C VAL A 305 15.56 9.59 -0.61
N GLY A 306 15.10 8.56 -1.33
CA GLY A 306 16.00 7.65 -2.02
C GLY A 306 16.93 8.36 -2.98
N ARG A 307 16.40 9.29 -3.78
CA ARG A 307 17.21 10.12 -4.70
C ARG A 307 18.23 10.98 -3.95
N ALA A 308 17.85 11.65 -2.86
CA ALA A 308 18.73 12.49 -2.06
C ALA A 308 19.89 11.68 -1.44
N ILE A 309 19.60 10.47 -0.95
CA ILE A 309 20.61 9.54 -0.42
C ILE A 309 21.57 9.10 -1.54
N GLY A 310 21.05 8.74 -2.73
CA GLY A 310 21.88 8.40 -3.88
C GLY A 310 22.80 9.55 -4.31
N GLN A 311 22.34 10.79 -4.21
CA GLN A 311 23.14 12.01 -4.45
C GLN A 311 24.10 12.34 -3.30
N ARG A 312 23.98 11.69 -2.15
CA ARG A 312 24.69 12.03 -0.90
C ARG A 312 24.48 13.49 -0.47
N ASP A 313 23.31 14.04 -0.74
CA ASP A 313 22.97 15.44 -0.49
C ASP A 313 22.06 15.56 0.74
N ARG A 314 22.65 15.97 1.87
CA ARG A 314 21.96 16.11 3.17
C ARG A 314 20.88 17.19 3.11
N GLN A 315 21.12 18.28 2.39
CA GLN A 315 20.15 19.38 2.31
C GLN A 315 18.89 18.90 1.58
N LYS A 316 19.04 18.24 0.43
CA LYS A 316 17.91 17.67 -0.33
C LYS A 316 17.17 16.59 0.46
N LEU A 317 17.87 15.81 1.28
CA LEU A 317 17.26 14.84 2.17
C LEU A 317 16.34 15.51 3.19
N GLN A 318 16.82 16.55 3.88
CA GLN A 318 16.03 17.33 4.84
C GLN A 318 14.84 18.02 4.16
N GLU A 319 15.06 18.65 3.00
CA GLU A 319 14.02 19.26 2.19
C GLU A 319 12.92 18.26 1.81
N ALA A 320 13.30 17.06 1.34
CA ALA A 320 12.36 16.02 0.98
C ALA A 320 11.48 15.61 2.16
N ILE A 321 12.08 15.41 3.34
CA ILE A 321 11.35 15.01 4.55
C ILE A 321 10.42 16.14 5.01
N VAL A 322 10.93 17.35 5.18
CA VAL A 322 10.17 18.47 5.77
C VAL A 322 9.05 18.93 4.88
N LEU A 323 9.27 19.04 3.55
CA LEU A 323 8.23 19.48 2.62
C LEU A 323 7.10 18.46 2.52
N ASN A 324 7.43 17.17 2.38
CA ASN A 324 6.39 16.13 2.33
C ASN A 324 5.63 16.03 3.66
N LEU A 325 6.32 16.16 4.79
CA LEU A 325 5.69 16.15 6.11
C LEU A 325 4.74 17.34 6.28
N GLY A 326 5.17 18.55 5.90
CA GLY A 326 4.33 19.75 5.98
C GLY A 326 3.03 19.59 5.20
N TRP A 327 3.09 19.11 3.96
CA TRP A 327 1.91 18.89 3.14
C TRP A 327 1.06 17.73 3.65
N ALA A 328 1.67 16.62 4.09
CA ALA A 328 0.94 15.50 4.66
C ALA A 328 0.18 15.89 5.94
N VAL A 329 0.79 16.69 6.82
CA VAL A 329 0.13 17.22 8.03
C VAL A 329 -1.02 18.17 7.66
N LEU A 330 -0.86 19.00 6.63
CA LEU A 330 -1.93 19.87 6.14
C LEU A 330 -3.12 19.04 5.63
N ILE A 331 -2.88 18.01 4.84
CA ILE A 331 -3.93 17.09 4.35
C ILE A 331 -4.57 16.33 5.50
N ALA A 332 -3.78 15.82 6.45
CA ALA A 332 -4.30 15.15 7.66
C ALA A 332 -5.18 16.09 8.49
N SER A 333 -4.79 17.36 8.64
CA SER A 333 -5.60 18.39 9.29
C SER A 333 -6.92 18.62 8.55
N GLY A 334 -6.89 18.60 7.21
CA GLY A 334 -8.09 18.65 6.37
C GLY A 334 -9.04 17.47 6.63
N PHE A 335 -8.53 16.24 6.69
CA PHE A 335 -9.34 15.07 7.06
C PHE A 335 -9.92 15.20 8.46
N THR A 336 -9.13 15.61 9.45
CA THR A 336 -9.60 15.86 10.82
C THR A 336 -10.74 16.87 10.84
N LEU A 337 -10.61 17.99 10.10
CA LEU A 337 -11.66 19.01 10.01
C LEU A 337 -12.93 18.45 9.34
N VAL A 338 -12.80 17.72 8.24
CA VAL A 338 -13.94 17.10 7.54
C VAL A 338 -14.66 16.11 8.47
N PHE A 339 -13.95 15.25 9.18
CA PHE A 339 -14.57 14.32 10.11
C PHE A 339 -15.16 14.99 11.35
N ALA A 340 -14.58 16.08 11.82
CA ALA A 340 -15.15 16.87 12.93
C ALA A 340 -16.47 17.56 12.55
N LEU A 341 -16.56 18.08 11.32
CA LEU A 341 -17.75 18.80 10.85
C LEU A 341 -18.82 17.88 10.28
N PHE A 342 -18.43 16.86 9.56
CA PHE A 342 -19.34 16.03 8.76
C PHE A 342 -19.32 14.54 9.13
N GLY A 343 -18.49 14.10 10.08
CA GLY A 343 -18.30 12.68 10.39
C GLY A 343 -19.58 11.93 10.72
N ALA A 344 -20.49 12.54 11.52
CA ALA A 344 -21.76 11.93 11.84
C ALA A 344 -22.66 11.74 10.59
N HIS A 345 -22.66 12.73 9.68
CA HIS A 345 -23.41 12.63 8.42
C HIS A 345 -22.80 11.57 7.49
N LEU A 346 -21.46 11.52 7.41
CA LEU A 346 -20.76 10.51 6.58
C LEU A 346 -21.04 9.09 7.07
N ILE A 347 -21.11 8.86 8.39
CA ILE A 347 -21.50 7.56 8.95
C ILE A 347 -22.92 7.20 8.51
N GLY A 348 -23.87 8.17 8.58
CA GLY A 348 -25.25 7.97 8.16
C GLY A 348 -25.43 7.69 6.66
N TYR A 349 -24.48 8.12 5.80
CA TYR A 349 -24.49 7.74 4.39
C TYR A 349 -24.04 6.30 4.11
N ILE A 350 -23.25 5.71 5.02
CA ILE A 350 -22.75 4.33 4.85
C ILE A 350 -23.76 3.32 5.38
N THR A 351 -24.47 3.63 6.46
CA THR A 351 -25.42 2.70 7.08
C THR A 351 -26.62 3.43 7.70
N ASP A 352 -27.80 2.86 7.49
CA ASP A 352 -29.08 3.34 8.06
C ASP A 352 -29.47 2.61 9.34
N ILE A 353 -28.66 1.65 9.82
CA ILE A 353 -28.96 0.86 11.02
C ILE A 353 -28.73 1.71 12.26
N PRO A 354 -29.78 2.12 13.03
CA PRO A 354 -29.65 3.12 14.11
C PRO A 354 -28.64 2.73 15.19
N ALA A 355 -28.60 1.44 15.56
CA ALA A 355 -27.68 0.93 16.57
C ALA A 355 -26.21 1.03 16.11
N VAL A 356 -25.93 0.75 14.83
CA VAL A 356 -24.59 0.85 14.24
C VAL A 356 -24.16 2.31 14.12
N VAL A 357 -25.07 3.20 13.66
CA VAL A 357 -24.84 4.65 13.58
C VAL A 357 -24.52 5.22 14.97
N ALA A 358 -25.29 4.83 15.99
CA ALA A 358 -25.07 5.29 17.36
C ALA A 358 -23.71 4.85 17.91
N GLU A 359 -23.32 3.58 17.70
CA GLU A 359 -22.03 3.07 18.15
C GLU A 359 -20.86 3.69 17.36
N ALA A 360 -20.97 3.82 16.06
CA ALA A 360 -19.95 4.47 15.23
C ALA A 360 -19.75 5.95 15.64
N ASN A 361 -20.84 6.68 15.94
CA ASN A 361 -20.76 8.05 16.44
C ASN A 361 -20.10 8.15 17.84
N ARG A 362 -20.24 7.14 18.70
CA ARG A 362 -19.51 7.11 19.98
C ARG A 362 -18.00 7.02 19.75
N GLN A 363 -17.56 6.34 18.70
CA GLN A 363 -16.15 6.17 18.36
C GLN A 363 -15.63 7.27 17.44
N LEU A 364 -16.48 8.19 16.97
CA LEU A 364 -16.11 9.28 16.07
C LEU A 364 -14.94 10.14 16.56
N PRO A 365 -14.78 10.46 17.87
CA PRO A 365 -13.61 11.21 18.35
C PRO A 365 -12.26 10.56 18.00
N TRP A 366 -12.20 9.21 18.00
CA TRP A 366 -11.00 8.48 17.58
C TRP A 366 -10.72 8.68 16.10
N LEU A 367 -11.76 8.61 15.27
CA LEU A 367 -11.63 8.83 13.83
C LEU A 367 -11.18 10.26 13.51
N ILE A 368 -11.68 11.27 14.24
CA ILE A 368 -11.28 12.67 14.09
C ILE A 368 -9.80 12.86 14.42
N ALA A 369 -9.29 12.21 15.47
CA ALA A 369 -7.90 12.30 15.89
C ALA A 369 -6.94 11.49 14.97
N MET A 370 -7.43 10.40 14.37
CA MET A 370 -6.61 9.41 13.67
C MET A 370 -5.74 9.99 12.55
N PRO A 371 -6.19 10.91 11.68
CA PRO A 371 -5.34 11.45 10.61
C PRO A 371 -4.09 12.12 11.17
N LEU A 372 -4.21 12.92 12.23
CA LEU A 372 -3.07 13.61 12.86
C LEU A 372 -2.17 12.67 13.66
N LEU A 373 -2.72 11.60 14.22
CA LEU A 373 -1.94 10.59 14.94
C LEU A 373 -1.16 9.69 13.96
N ALA A 374 -1.77 9.37 12.81
CA ALA A 374 -1.23 8.41 11.86
C ALA A 374 -0.28 9.04 10.82
N VAL A 375 -0.41 10.32 10.48
CA VAL A 375 0.40 10.98 9.43
C VAL A 375 1.89 10.78 9.63
N TRP A 376 2.37 10.82 10.86
CA TRP A 376 3.78 10.65 11.21
C TRP A 376 4.30 9.26 10.83
N CYS A 377 3.56 8.20 11.16
CA CYS A 377 4.01 6.86 10.82
C CYS A 377 3.91 6.55 9.34
N PHE A 378 2.89 7.05 8.63
CA PHE A 378 2.78 6.87 7.17
C PHE A 378 3.95 7.53 6.43
N LEU A 379 4.26 8.78 6.79
CA LEU A 379 5.32 9.50 6.11
C LEU A 379 6.71 8.96 6.46
N LEU A 380 6.96 8.67 7.75
CA LEU A 380 8.23 8.11 8.18
C LEU A 380 8.48 6.71 7.59
N ASP A 381 7.44 5.89 7.41
CA ASP A 381 7.57 4.64 6.66
C ASP A 381 8.15 4.92 5.25
N GLY A 382 7.62 5.92 4.54
CA GLY A 382 8.15 6.34 3.25
C GLY A 382 9.62 6.78 3.30
N VAL A 383 10.01 7.54 4.33
CA VAL A 383 11.42 7.93 4.54
C VAL A 383 12.32 6.70 4.69
N PHE A 384 11.93 5.71 5.51
CA PHE A 384 12.73 4.52 5.75
C PHE A 384 12.73 3.56 4.55
N ILE A 385 11.66 3.51 3.75
CA ILE A 385 11.63 2.78 2.47
C ILE A 385 12.63 3.42 1.49
N GLY A 386 12.58 4.74 1.30
CA GLY A 386 13.53 5.46 0.45
C GLY A 386 14.98 5.30 0.91
N ALA A 387 15.20 5.25 2.23
CA ALA A 387 16.49 4.96 2.83
C ALA A 387 16.89 3.47 2.79
N THR A 388 16.04 2.57 2.30
CA THR A 388 16.23 1.11 2.30
C THR A 388 16.54 0.52 3.69
N ARG A 389 15.94 1.09 4.73
CA ARG A 389 16.14 0.72 6.14
C ARG A 389 14.94 -0.05 6.71
N ALA A 390 14.59 -1.15 6.07
CA ALA A 390 13.43 -1.97 6.46
C ALA A 390 13.56 -2.60 7.84
N ARG A 391 14.78 -2.85 8.32
CA ARG A 391 15.02 -3.42 9.65
C ARG A 391 14.52 -2.49 10.76
N GLU A 392 14.77 -1.21 10.64
CA GLU A 392 14.30 -0.18 11.55
C GLU A 392 12.77 -0.09 11.54
N MET A 393 12.15 -0.16 10.35
CA MET A 393 10.68 -0.18 10.19
C MET A 393 10.06 -1.40 10.86
N ARG A 394 10.62 -2.59 10.63
CA ARG A 394 10.16 -3.83 11.27
C ARG A 394 10.25 -3.72 12.79
N ASN A 395 11.39 -3.28 13.31
CA ASN A 395 11.59 -3.17 14.76
C ASN A 395 10.63 -2.16 15.39
N SER A 396 10.39 -1.01 14.71
CA SER A 396 9.41 -0.01 15.13
C SER A 396 7.99 -0.60 15.18
N MET A 397 7.60 -1.37 14.14
CA MET A 397 6.30 -2.03 14.10
C MET A 397 6.11 -3.02 15.24
N LEU A 398 7.12 -3.88 15.49
CA LEU A 398 7.07 -4.85 16.58
C LEU A 398 6.99 -4.14 17.93
N LEU A 399 7.79 -3.08 18.15
CA LEU A 399 7.74 -2.28 19.37
C LEU A 399 6.34 -1.64 19.56
N ALA A 400 5.78 -1.06 18.52
CA ALA A 400 4.47 -0.41 18.58
C ALA A 400 3.33 -1.42 18.78
N ALA A 401 3.41 -2.62 18.19
CA ALA A 401 2.42 -3.67 18.36
C ALA A 401 2.48 -4.26 19.79
N PHE A 402 3.65 -4.76 20.20
CA PHE A 402 3.81 -5.47 21.47
C PHE A 402 4.01 -4.55 22.67
N GLY A 403 4.54 -3.34 22.50
CA GLY A 403 4.71 -2.35 23.55
C GLY A 403 3.57 -1.31 23.63
N GLY A 404 2.77 -1.17 22.57
CA GLY A 404 1.66 -0.20 22.50
C GLY A 404 0.31 -0.87 22.31
N PHE A 405 0.04 -1.42 21.12
CA PHE A 405 -1.27 -1.93 20.72
C PHE A 405 -1.84 -2.96 21.69
N PHE A 406 -1.17 -4.09 21.90
CA PHE A 406 -1.67 -5.16 22.76
C PHE A 406 -1.75 -4.78 24.24
N PRO A 407 -0.75 -4.10 24.84
CA PRO A 407 -0.85 -3.65 26.22
C PRO A 407 -1.99 -2.64 26.45
N ILE A 408 -2.15 -1.65 25.57
CA ILE A 408 -3.22 -0.65 25.70
C ILE A 408 -4.60 -1.33 25.55
N TRP A 409 -4.76 -2.22 24.54
CA TRP A 409 -5.98 -2.98 24.42
C TRP A 409 -6.28 -3.77 25.70
N TRP A 410 -5.29 -4.47 26.25
CA TRP A 410 -5.46 -5.27 27.45
C TRP A 410 -5.84 -4.43 28.69
N LEU A 411 -5.21 -3.28 28.88
CA LEU A 411 -5.49 -2.36 29.99
C LEU A 411 -6.88 -1.71 29.86
N CYS A 412 -7.31 -1.44 28.64
CA CYS A 412 -8.55 -0.71 28.36
C CYS A 412 -9.72 -1.64 28.00
N GLN A 413 -9.65 -2.95 28.19
CA GLN A 413 -10.69 -3.91 27.79
C GLN A 413 -12.10 -3.52 28.25
N ALA A 414 -12.22 -2.91 29.43
CA ALA A 414 -13.49 -2.44 29.98
C ALA A 414 -14.18 -1.36 29.13
N TRP A 415 -13.45 -0.71 28.20
CA TRP A 415 -14.02 0.33 27.31
C TRP A 415 -14.71 -0.25 26.07
N GLY A 416 -14.73 -1.58 25.89
CA GLY A 416 -15.36 -2.23 24.74
C GLY A 416 -14.71 -1.81 23.41
N VAL A 417 -15.53 -1.30 22.48
CA VAL A 417 -15.05 -0.88 21.14
C VAL A 417 -13.99 0.24 21.23
N ALA A 418 -14.12 1.16 22.19
CA ALA A 418 -13.16 2.24 22.38
C ALA A 418 -11.75 1.72 22.72
N ALA A 419 -11.63 0.56 23.38
CA ALA A 419 -10.35 -0.08 23.66
C ALA A 419 -9.60 -0.47 22.37
N LEU A 420 -10.32 -0.90 21.32
CA LEU A 420 -9.75 -1.25 20.03
C LEU A 420 -9.19 -0.01 19.32
N TRP A 421 -9.93 1.09 19.39
CA TRP A 421 -9.48 2.36 18.80
C TRP A 421 -8.35 3.02 19.58
N ALA A 422 -8.36 2.90 20.91
CA ALA A 422 -7.22 3.32 21.75
C ALA A 422 -5.95 2.53 21.41
N ALA A 423 -6.08 1.21 21.25
CA ALA A 423 -4.98 0.35 20.83
C ALA A 423 -4.45 0.73 19.42
N MET A 424 -5.34 1.01 18.46
CA MET A 424 -4.96 1.46 17.13
C MET A 424 -4.24 2.81 17.17
N ALA A 425 -4.73 3.76 17.97
CA ALA A 425 -4.07 5.04 18.18
C ALA A 425 -2.67 4.84 18.80
N ALA A 426 -2.53 3.95 19.79
CA ALA A 426 -1.24 3.61 20.38
C ALA A 426 -0.27 2.98 19.37
N LEU A 427 -0.78 2.13 18.45
CA LEU A 427 0.01 1.58 17.35
C LEU A 427 0.55 2.68 16.44
N MET A 428 -0.31 3.60 16.00
CA MET A 428 0.07 4.69 15.09
C MET A 428 1.06 5.65 15.73
N VAL A 429 0.77 6.08 16.96
CA VAL A 429 1.67 6.96 17.74
C VAL A 429 3.00 6.25 18.05
N GLY A 430 2.96 5.00 18.49
CA GLY A 430 4.15 4.22 18.81
C GLY A 430 5.10 4.06 17.62
N ARG A 431 4.54 3.78 16.42
CA ARG A 431 5.29 3.75 15.16
C ARG A 431 5.87 5.12 14.82
N GLY A 432 5.04 6.16 14.87
CA GLY A 432 5.47 7.52 14.57
C GLY A 432 6.61 7.99 15.49
N LEU A 433 6.49 7.77 16.79
CA LEU A 433 7.51 8.16 17.77
C LEU A 433 8.81 7.36 17.61
N SER A 434 8.72 6.03 17.51
CA SER A 434 9.92 5.18 17.38
C SER A 434 10.68 5.43 16.07
N LEU A 435 9.97 5.59 14.94
CA LEU A 435 10.59 5.96 13.68
C LEU A 435 11.13 7.39 13.69
N GLY A 436 10.41 8.34 14.31
CA GLY A 436 10.83 9.74 14.42
C GLY A 436 12.12 9.87 15.23
N VAL A 437 12.21 9.21 16.39
CA VAL A 437 13.42 9.17 17.21
C VAL A 437 14.58 8.51 16.44
N THR A 438 14.31 7.41 15.75
CA THR A 438 15.33 6.71 14.96
C THR A 438 15.80 7.58 13.78
N CYS A 439 14.90 8.23 13.07
CA CYS A 439 15.22 9.15 11.97
C CYS A 439 16.09 10.30 12.47
N TRP A 440 15.71 10.95 13.57
CA TRP A 440 16.46 12.05 14.17
C TRP A 440 17.87 11.63 14.62
N ARG A 441 18.02 10.44 15.25
CA ARG A 441 19.34 9.90 15.64
C ARG A 441 20.22 9.63 14.41
N LEU A 442 19.69 8.99 13.39
CA LEU A 442 20.40 8.66 12.17
C LEU A 442 20.81 9.92 11.38
N GLU A 443 19.95 10.94 11.36
CA GLU A 443 20.25 12.20 10.71
C GLU A 443 21.37 12.97 11.44
N ARG A 444 21.30 13.05 12.78
CA ARG A 444 22.35 13.68 13.60
C ARG A 444 23.71 13.02 13.45
N SER A 445 23.74 11.70 13.40
CA SER A 445 24.98 10.93 13.22
C SER A 445 25.50 10.90 11.78
N GLY A 446 24.76 11.45 10.82
CA GLY A 446 25.08 11.37 9.38
C GLY A 446 24.79 10.02 8.75
N HIS A 447 24.46 8.99 9.54
CA HIS A 447 24.24 7.63 9.04
C HIS A 447 22.96 7.44 8.19
N LEU A 448 22.08 8.44 8.14
CA LEU A 448 20.90 8.36 7.26
C LEU A 448 21.28 8.43 5.78
N LEU A 449 22.40 9.11 5.47
CA LEU A 449 22.95 9.20 4.11
C LEU A 449 23.81 7.99 3.71
N ASP A 450 24.17 7.13 4.69
CA ASP A 450 24.93 5.94 4.40
C ASP A 450 24.03 4.91 3.72
N ALA A 451 24.13 4.77 2.41
CA ALA A 451 23.61 3.61 1.74
C ALA A 451 24.31 2.39 2.36
N ARG A 452 23.59 1.56 3.11
CA ARG A 452 24.14 0.29 3.59
C ARG A 452 24.46 -0.58 2.37
N HIS A 453 25.72 -0.63 2.01
CA HIS A 453 26.24 -1.51 0.97
C HIS A 453 26.17 -2.97 1.41
#